data_c648be92952060c74ea9eeca575cd67f
#
_entry.id   c648be92952060c74ea9eeca575cd67f
#
_cell.length_a   1.000
_cell.length_b   1.000
_cell.length_c   1.000
_cell.angle_alpha   90.00
_cell.angle_beta   90.00
_cell.angle_gamma   90.00
#
_symmetry.space_group_name_H-M   'P 1'
#
loop_
_entity.id
_entity.type
_entity.pdbx_description
1 polymer ?
#
loop_
_entity_poly.entity_id
_entity_poly.type
_entity_poly.pdbx_seq_one_letter_code
_entity_poly.pdbx_strand_id
1 'polypeptide(L)'
;MAAFGLFFLLVGLPLGGVLSTGQAEPLRWLSGSLYSAAGLAFLLRRQERRQRWTGYGVAAALSCAAVLVFCGVAGRHWSWSHGLLLGLINFLLLAIMDLLFRIPRAGGLILAGAILAGLLLPARSYLWMLEAHPTPGKERLAIMTSLPIGPIRGREIAEILNEKEHADPVSAELSRHFTLHYVDFLSTASLSGESRLLLAHPRGLSPSELADLDQWVQAGGRALILADPLLVWPSHHPLGDPRRPITSLLDPLLLHWGLKLEPANSKLVHKVDAKRRLLATAGASRFVVTGPQCSAREGGFLAHCRVGRGDALLVADADLLNPALWMGGDGTEVRDANRTADNMQLVLQWLNISEAHLAPRTGWIPSGGAIGAGLAAALLLLFLAAVFLRTGKRGPPGNSWEKPAVPES
;
A
#
# COMPACT_ATOMS: atom_id res chain seq x y z
N MET A 1 -17.06 -26.26 8.35
CA MET A 1 -15.72 -25.67 8.40
C MET A 1 -15.29 -25.09 7.04
N ALA A 2 -15.29 -25.87 5.93
CA ALA A 2 -14.97 -25.31 4.61
C ALA A 2 -15.91 -24.18 4.18
N ALA A 3 -17.22 -24.30 4.44
CA ALA A 3 -18.18 -23.21 4.20
C ALA A 3 -17.87 -21.94 5.03
N PHE A 4 -17.31 -22.10 6.23
CA PHE A 4 -16.84 -20.95 7.00
C PHE A 4 -15.64 -20.25 6.34
N GLY A 5 -14.66 -21.01 5.88
CA GLY A 5 -13.52 -20.45 5.13
C GLY A 5 -13.98 -19.70 3.87
N LEU A 6 -14.96 -20.26 3.15
CA LEU A 6 -15.56 -19.60 1.99
C LEU A 6 -16.26 -18.29 2.38
N PHE A 7 -17.12 -18.33 3.40
CA PHE A 7 -17.83 -17.15 3.89
C PHE A 7 -16.84 -16.08 4.34
N PHE A 8 -15.82 -16.46 5.12
CA PHE A 8 -14.77 -15.54 5.56
C PHE A 8 -14.03 -14.89 4.39
N LEU A 9 -13.66 -15.68 3.38
CA LEU A 9 -12.99 -15.19 2.18
C LEU A 9 -13.87 -14.16 1.45
N LEU A 10 -15.11 -14.51 1.16
CA LEU A 10 -16.03 -13.66 0.38
C LEU A 10 -16.42 -12.38 1.11
N VAL A 11 -16.65 -12.45 2.43
CA VAL A 11 -16.97 -11.26 3.23
C VAL A 11 -15.78 -10.32 3.38
N GLY A 12 -14.58 -10.85 3.52
CA GLY A 12 -13.38 -10.04 3.69
C GLY A 12 -12.95 -9.28 2.43
N LEU A 13 -13.29 -9.77 1.23
CA LEU A 13 -12.93 -9.09 -0.02
C LEU A 13 -13.48 -7.64 -0.11
N PRO A 14 -14.80 -7.40 0.03
CA PRO A 14 -15.33 -6.05 0.01
C PRO A 14 -15.06 -5.27 1.30
N LEU A 15 -15.27 -5.88 2.47
CA LEU A 15 -15.13 -5.19 3.76
C LEU A 15 -13.69 -4.79 4.06
N GLY A 16 -12.71 -5.60 3.65
CA GLY A 16 -11.29 -5.30 3.78
C GLY A 16 -10.78 -4.25 2.80
N GLY A 17 -11.60 -3.81 1.84
CA GLY A 17 -11.18 -2.85 0.82
C GLY A 17 -10.18 -3.44 -0.20
N VAL A 18 -10.08 -4.77 -0.31
CA VAL A 18 -9.19 -5.45 -1.27
C VAL A 18 -9.53 -5.08 -2.70
N LEU A 19 -10.84 -5.04 -3.01
CA LEU A 19 -11.33 -4.74 -4.35
C LEU A 19 -11.17 -3.26 -4.74
N SER A 20 -11.23 -2.35 -3.78
CA SER A 20 -11.11 -0.91 -4.02
C SER A 20 -9.66 -0.44 -4.11
N THR A 21 -8.75 -1.06 -3.37
CA THR A 21 -7.34 -0.65 -3.34
C THR A 21 -6.44 -1.52 -4.21
N GLY A 22 -6.86 -2.73 -4.56
CA GLY A 22 -6.04 -3.71 -5.28
C GLY A 22 -4.92 -4.34 -4.44
N GLN A 23 -4.94 -4.18 -3.11
CA GLN A 23 -3.95 -4.80 -2.23
C GLN A 23 -4.35 -6.22 -1.85
N ALA A 24 -3.50 -7.21 -2.10
CA ALA A 24 -3.64 -8.59 -1.64
C ALA A 24 -2.87 -8.80 -0.32
N GLU A 25 -3.42 -8.27 0.77
CA GLU A 25 -2.80 -8.35 2.09
C GLU A 25 -3.70 -9.13 3.06
N PRO A 26 -3.22 -10.23 3.70
CA PRO A 26 -4.04 -11.07 4.57
C PRO A 26 -4.75 -10.32 5.70
N LEU A 27 -4.11 -9.32 6.31
CA LEU A 27 -4.71 -8.56 7.41
C LEU A 27 -5.93 -7.72 7.01
N ARG A 28 -6.16 -7.50 5.70
CA ARG A 28 -7.38 -6.85 5.22
C ARG A 28 -8.65 -7.64 5.49
N TRP A 29 -8.54 -8.96 5.72
CA TRP A 29 -9.66 -9.81 6.10
C TRP A 29 -10.07 -9.68 7.58
N LEU A 30 -9.28 -8.97 8.41
CA LEU A 30 -9.64 -8.73 9.82
C LEU A 30 -11.00 -8.05 9.99
N SER A 31 -11.42 -7.22 9.05
CA SER A 31 -12.75 -6.60 9.05
C SER A 31 -13.90 -7.61 9.05
N GLY A 32 -13.70 -8.78 8.41
CA GLY A 32 -14.67 -9.87 8.39
C GLY A 32 -14.57 -10.85 9.58
N SER A 33 -13.48 -10.78 10.37
CA SER A 33 -13.19 -11.76 11.42
C SER A 33 -14.25 -11.79 12.52
N LEU A 34 -14.71 -10.61 12.95
CA LEU A 34 -15.67 -10.50 14.05
C LEU A 34 -17.02 -11.14 13.71
N TYR A 35 -17.55 -10.87 12.52
CA TYR A 35 -18.80 -11.46 12.04
C TYR A 35 -18.71 -12.96 11.91
N SER A 36 -17.62 -13.40 11.25
CA SER A 36 -17.40 -14.81 10.97
C SER A 36 -17.22 -15.59 12.26
N ALA A 37 -16.45 -15.05 13.23
CA ALA A 37 -16.24 -15.67 14.52
C ALA A 37 -17.55 -15.73 15.34
N ALA A 38 -18.32 -14.65 15.39
CA ALA A 38 -19.60 -14.61 16.10
C ALA A 38 -20.60 -15.60 15.49
N GLY A 39 -20.76 -15.62 14.17
CA GLY A 39 -21.63 -16.54 13.46
C GLY A 39 -21.28 -18.00 13.70
N LEU A 40 -20.00 -18.37 13.57
CA LEU A 40 -19.57 -19.75 13.77
C LEU A 40 -19.67 -20.19 15.24
N ALA A 41 -19.25 -19.35 16.18
CA ALA A 41 -19.37 -19.64 17.61
C ALA A 41 -20.84 -19.83 18.01
N PHE A 42 -21.76 -19.01 17.48
CA PHE A 42 -23.19 -19.18 17.68
C PHE A 42 -23.72 -20.50 17.13
N LEU A 43 -23.33 -20.88 15.91
CA LEU A 43 -23.75 -22.15 15.30
C LEU A 43 -23.25 -23.37 16.07
N LEU A 44 -22.03 -23.33 16.57
CA LEU A 44 -21.40 -24.44 17.27
C LEU A 44 -21.69 -24.46 18.78
N ARG A 45 -22.39 -23.49 19.36
CA ARG A 45 -22.61 -23.33 20.79
C ARG A 45 -23.25 -24.55 21.46
N ARG A 46 -24.07 -25.34 20.71
CA ARG A 46 -24.76 -26.54 21.20
C ARG A 46 -23.94 -27.84 21.07
N GLN A 47 -22.75 -27.76 20.42
CA GLN A 47 -21.88 -28.91 20.24
C GLN A 47 -21.09 -29.22 21.53
N GLU A 48 -20.60 -30.43 21.68
CA GLU A 48 -19.68 -30.80 22.76
C GLU A 48 -18.40 -29.95 22.75
N ARG A 49 -17.82 -29.73 23.94
CA ARG A 49 -16.65 -28.88 24.11
C ARG A 49 -15.50 -29.28 23.18
N ARG A 50 -15.19 -30.58 23.09
CA ARG A 50 -14.11 -31.08 22.25
C ARG A 50 -14.38 -30.79 20.77
N GLN A 51 -15.59 -31.02 20.29
CA GLN A 51 -15.99 -30.78 18.90
C GLN A 51 -15.96 -29.29 18.54
N ARG A 52 -16.36 -28.40 19.46
CA ARG A 52 -16.28 -26.95 19.26
C ARG A 52 -14.85 -26.51 19.09
N TRP A 53 -13.95 -26.87 20.01
CA TRP A 53 -12.55 -26.42 19.96
C TRP A 53 -11.80 -26.97 18.74
N THR A 54 -12.02 -28.22 18.37
CA THR A 54 -11.49 -28.75 17.11
C THR A 54 -12.08 -28.02 15.91
N GLY A 55 -13.37 -27.68 15.95
CA GLY A 55 -14.03 -26.86 14.94
C GLY A 55 -13.42 -25.47 14.78
N TYR A 56 -13.13 -24.78 15.89
CA TYR A 56 -12.50 -23.46 15.89
C TYR A 56 -11.07 -23.53 15.32
N GLY A 57 -10.27 -24.49 15.72
CA GLY A 57 -8.93 -24.69 15.18
C GLY A 57 -8.93 -24.94 13.68
N VAL A 58 -9.81 -25.84 13.20
CA VAL A 58 -9.95 -26.13 11.77
C VAL A 58 -10.46 -24.91 11.00
N ALA A 59 -11.44 -24.17 11.54
CA ALA A 59 -11.97 -22.98 10.89
C ALA A 59 -10.90 -21.87 10.76
N ALA A 60 -10.15 -21.63 11.83
CA ALA A 60 -9.05 -20.66 11.81
C ALA A 60 -7.95 -21.05 10.82
N ALA A 61 -7.56 -22.33 10.79
CA ALA A 61 -6.56 -22.83 9.84
C ALA A 61 -7.04 -22.71 8.38
N LEU A 62 -8.29 -23.10 8.09
CA LEU A 62 -8.86 -23.01 6.75
C LEU A 62 -9.03 -21.56 6.27
N SER A 63 -9.46 -20.65 7.15
CA SER A 63 -9.56 -19.24 6.80
C SER A 63 -8.18 -18.63 6.50
N CYS A 64 -7.18 -18.93 7.32
CA CYS A 64 -5.80 -18.52 7.10
C CYS A 64 -5.26 -19.06 5.76
N ALA A 65 -5.41 -20.36 5.51
CA ALA A 65 -4.93 -21.00 4.30
C ALA A 65 -5.63 -20.47 3.04
N ALA A 66 -6.95 -20.29 3.07
CA ALA A 66 -7.72 -19.76 1.93
C ALA A 66 -7.29 -18.34 1.58
N VAL A 67 -7.10 -17.46 2.59
CA VAL A 67 -6.65 -16.09 2.37
C VAL A 67 -5.20 -16.06 1.86
N LEU A 68 -4.31 -16.87 2.41
CA LEU A 68 -2.93 -16.96 1.94
C LEU A 68 -2.85 -17.45 0.49
N VAL A 69 -3.63 -18.48 0.12
CA VAL A 69 -3.69 -18.96 -1.25
C VAL A 69 -4.24 -17.89 -2.19
N PHE A 70 -5.32 -17.21 -1.78
CA PHE A 70 -5.85 -16.09 -2.56
C PHE A 70 -4.79 -15.01 -2.79
N CYS A 71 -4.16 -14.50 -1.73
CA CYS A 71 -3.15 -13.45 -1.81
C CYS A 71 -1.91 -13.88 -2.61
N GLY A 72 -1.47 -15.13 -2.44
CA GLY A 72 -0.33 -15.68 -3.17
C GLY A 72 -0.57 -15.78 -4.67
N VAL A 73 -1.78 -16.15 -5.08
CA VAL A 73 -2.15 -16.29 -6.50
C VAL A 73 -2.55 -14.94 -7.10
N ALA A 74 -3.46 -14.21 -6.46
CA ALA A 74 -4.00 -12.95 -6.98
C ALA A 74 -2.97 -11.82 -6.94
N GLY A 75 -2.25 -11.67 -5.83
CA GLY A 75 -1.22 -10.65 -5.64
C GLY A 75 0.20 -11.12 -5.97
N ARG A 76 0.39 -12.39 -6.28
CA ARG A 76 1.72 -13.00 -6.49
C ARG A 76 2.69 -12.76 -5.34
N HIS A 77 2.17 -12.61 -4.13
CA HIS A 77 2.94 -12.36 -2.93
C HIS A 77 2.41 -13.15 -1.73
N TRP A 78 3.29 -13.87 -1.03
CA TRP A 78 2.96 -14.67 0.13
C TRP A 78 3.42 -13.98 1.40
N SER A 79 2.47 -13.39 2.15
CA SER A 79 2.72 -12.77 3.45
C SER A 79 2.41 -13.77 4.57
N TRP A 80 3.33 -14.74 4.79
CA TRP A 80 3.14 -15.83 5.74
C TRP A 80 2.89 -15.35 7.17
N SER A 81 3.67 -14.36 7.64
CA SER A 81 3.54 -13.82 8.99
C SER A 81 2.16 -13.18 9.21
N HIS A 82 1.69 -12.38 8.26
CA HIS A 82 0.37 -11.76 8.35
C HIS A 82 -0.76 -12.78 8.20
N GLY A 83 -0.58 -13.81 7.39
CA GLY A 83 -1.53 -14.91 7.29
C GLY A 83 -1.65 -15.71 8.60
N LEU A 84 -0.52 -16.05 9.23
CA LEU A 84 -0.52 -16.73 10.53
C LEU A 84 -1.12 -15.85 11.63
N LEU A 85 -0.80 -14.56 11.65
CA LEU A 85 -1.40 -13.61 12.58
C LEU A 85 -2.92 -13.53 12.41
N LEU A 86 -3.41 -13.47 11.17
CA LEU A 86 -4.84 -13.52 10.87
C LEU A 86 -5.50 -14.81 11.42
N GLY A 87 -4.87 -15.96 11.20
CA GLY A 87 -5.35 -17.24 11.72
C GLY A 87 -5.41 -17.26 13.25
N LEU A 88 -4.37 -16.74 13.91
CA LEU A 88 -4.34 -16.62 15.38
C LEU A 88 -5.45 -15.69 15.90
N ILE A 89 -5.62 -14.52 15.30
CA ILE A 89 -6.68 -13.59 15.69
C ILE A 89 -8.07 -14.22 15.50
N ASN A 90 -8.31 -14.91 14.37
CA ASN A 90 -9.57 -15.62 14.14
C ASN A 90 -9.83 -16.68 15.22
N PHE A 91 -8.81 -17.45 15.60
CA PHE A 91 -8.94 -18.44 16.67
C PHE A 91 -9.27 -17.81 18.03
N LEU A 92 -8.56 -16.72 18.39
CA LEU A 92 -8.82 -15.97 19.62
C LEU A 92 -10.21 -15.36 19.65
N LEU A 93 -10.68 -14.78 18.55
CA LEU A 93 -12.04 -14.25 18.44
C LEU A 93 -13.08 -15.34 18.61
N LEU A 94 -12.89 -16.52 18.01
CA LEU A 94 -13.77 -17.66 18.18
C LEU A 94 -13.82 -18.12 19.65
N ALA A 95 -12.68 -18.15 20.33
CA ALA A 95 -12.60 -18.50 21.76
C ALA A 95 -13.32 -17.48 22.65
N ILE A 96 -13.15 -16.18 22.36
CA ILE A 96 -13.83 -15.09 23.09
C ILE A 96 -15.35 -15.18 22.86
N MET A 97 -15.80 -15.37 21.62
CA MET A 97 -17.21 -15.51 21.30
C MET A 97 -17.84 -16.75 21.96
N ASP A 98 -17.11 -17.88 22.01
CA ASP A 98 -17.56 -19.08 22.75
C ASP A 98 -17.78 -18.78 24.25
N LEU A 99 -16.88 -18.00 24.86
CA LEU A 99 -17.02 -17.60 26.26
C LEU A 99 -18.23 -16.67 26.46
N LEU A 100 -18.40 -15.68 25.61
CA LEU A 100 -19.50 -14.72 25.69
C LEU A 100 -20.87 -15.40 25.51
N PHE A 101 -20.99 -16.34 24.56
CA PHE A 101 -22.24 -17.08 24.34
C PHE A 101 -22.64 -18.06 25.47
N ARG A 102 -21.77 -18.28 26.46
CA ARG A 102 -22.09 -19.01 27.66
C ARG A 102 -22.90 -18.22 28.69
N ILE A 103 -22.95 -16.88 28.55
CA ILE A 103 -23.74 -16.02 29.39
C ILE A 103 -25.21 -16.27 29.10
N PRO A 104 -26.01 -16.75 30.07
CA PRO A 104 -27.42 -17.09 29.87
C PRO A 104 -28.20 -15.87 29.35
N ARG A 105 -29.11 -16.08 28.42
CA ARG A 105 -30.03 -15.09 27.83
C ARG A 105 -29.38 -13.97 27.02
N ALA A 106 -28.04 -13.87 26.95
CA ALA A 106 -27.35 -12.81 26.25
C ALA A 106 -26.96 -13.16 24.80
N GLY A 107 -27.06 -14.44 24.38
CA GLY A 107 -26.50 -14.91 23.12
C GLY A 107 -26.97 -14.16 21.85
N GLY A 108 -28.29 -13.85 21.79
CA GLY A 108 -28.83 -13.09 20.65
C GLY A 108 -28.37 -11.62 20.63
N LEU A 109 -28.31 -10.99 21.81
CA LEU A 109 -27.83 -9.61 21.97
C LEU A 109 -26.32 -9.51 21.63
N ILE A 110 -25.53 -10.51 22.06
CA ILE A 110 -24.09 -10.58 21.74
C ILE A 110 -23.90 -10.73 20.23
N LEU A 111 -24.66 -11.58 19.58
CA LEU A 111 -24.58 -11.75 18.13
C LEU A 111 -24.96 -10.46 17.40
N ALA A 112 -26.09 -9.84 17.79
CA ALA A 112 -26.52 -8.57 17.22
C ALA A 112 -25.49 -7.45 17.46
N GLY A 113 -24.95 -7.35 18.67
CA GLY A 113 -23.89 -6.41 19.02
C GLY A 113 -22.60 -6.63 18.22
N ALA A 114 -22.20 -7.89 18.03
CA ALA A 114 -21.01 -8.22 17.21
C ALA A 114 -21.21 -7.86 15.74
N ILE A 115 -22.41 -8.12 15.19
CA ILE A 115 -22.75 -7.72 13.82
C ILE A 115 -22.74 -6.20 13.70
N LEU A 116 -23.39 -5.48 14.61
CA LEU A 116 -23.44 -4.01 14.61
C LEU A 116 -22.04 -3.39 14.78
N ALA A 117 -21.25 -3.88 15.73
CA ALA A 117 -19.88 -3.43 15.92
C ALA A 117 -19.02 -3.66 14.68
N GLY A 118 -19.15 -4.83 14.06
CA GLY A 118 -18.45 -5.11 12.80
C GLY A 118 -18.88 -4.18 11.65
N LEU A 119 -20.15 -3.78 11.57
CA LEU A 119 -20.63 -2.80 10.60
C LEU A 119 -20.12 -1.38 10.87
N LEU A 120 -20.00 -1.02 12.14
CA LEU A 120 -19.58 0.31 12.56
C LEU A 120 -18.05 0.48 12.61
N LEU A 121 -17.32 -0.61 12.83
CA LEU A 121 -15.85 -0.56 12.84
C LEU A 121 -15.33 -0.44 11.41
N PRO A 122 -14.74 0.70 11.03
CA PRO A 122 -14.17 0.84 9.70
C PRO A 122 -13.04 -0.18 9.53
N ALA A 123 -13.05 -0.91 8.42
CA ALA A 123 -12.02 -1.90 8.08
C ALA A 123 -10.59 -1.35 8.18
N ARG A 124 -10.43 -0.05 7.95
CA ARG A 124 -9.18 0.72 8.03
C ARG A 124 -8.56 0.74 9.43
N SER A 125 -9.37 0.68 10.50
CA SER A 125 -8.88 0.72 11.88
C SER A 125 -8.04 -0.50 12.25
N TYR A 126 -8.21 -1.61 11.55
CA TYR A 126 -7.45 -2.83 11.79
C TYR A 126 -6.11 -2.87 11.04
N LEU A 127 -5.86 -1.91 10.17
CA LEU A 127 -4.70 -1.89 9.27
C LEU A 127 -3.54 -1.03 9.80
N TRP A 128 -3.67 -0.45 10.98
CA TRP A 128 -2.59 0.33 11.62
C TRP A 128 -1.24 -0.41 11.69
N MET A 129 -1.27 -1.76 11.77
CA MET A 129 -0.05 -2.58 11.75
C MET A 129 0.68 -2.56 10.39
N LEU A 130 0.02 -2.09 9.33
CA LEU A 130 0.56 -2.01 7.99
C LEU A 130 1.12 -0.63 7.68
N GLU A 131 1.00 0.31 8.60
CA GLU A 131 1.45 1.68 8.39
C GLU A 131 2.97 1.83 8.52
N ALA A 132 3.53 2.74 7.75
CA ALA A 132 4.91 3.15 7.87
C ALA A 132 5.18 3.81 9.24
N HIS A 133 6.35 3.58 9.80
CA HIS A 133 6.74 4.15 11.07
C HIS A 133 7.55 5.44 10.87
N PRO A 134 7.27 6.51 11.65
CA PRO A 134 8.07 7.73 11.58
C PRO A 134 9.56 7.45 11.83
N THR A 135 10.42 8.15 11.10
CA THR A 135 11.86 8.07 11.32
C THR A 135 12.25 8.87 12.55
N PRO A 136 12.93 8.28 13.54
CA PRO A 136 13.48 9.03 14.65
C PRO A 136 14.62 9.93 14.18
N GLY A 137 14.76 11.14 14.75
CA GLY A 137 15.82 12.07 14.37
C GLY A 137 15.73 12.55 12.92
N LYS A 138 14.58 13.12 12.54
CA LYS A 138 14.31 13.54 11.16
C LYS A 138 15.38 14.47 10.61
N GLU A 139 15.93 14.10 9.45
CA GLU A 139 16.81 14.98 8.67
C GLU A 139 16.00 16.10 8.01
N ARG A 140 16.67 17.16 7.63
CA ARG A 140 16.06 18.26 6.85
C ARG A 140 15.98 17.87 5.39
N LEU A 141 14.86 18.23 4.76
CA LEU A 141 14.62 18.08 3.32
C LEU A 141 14.22 19.43 2.76
N ALA A 142 15.07 20.01 1.94
CA ALA A 142 14.70 21.16 1.13
C ALA A 142 13.74 20.70 0.02
N ILE A 143 12.67 21.48 -0.22
CA ILE A 143 11.68 21.19 -1.26
C ILE A 143 11.47 22.43 -2.11
N MET A 144 11.65 22.29 -3.42
CA MET A 144 11.27 23.30 -4.40
C MET A 144 10.34 22.67 -5.43
N THR A 145 9.17 23.26 -5.60
CA THR A 145 8.14 22.71 -6.48
C THR A 145 7.19 23.79 -7.01
N SER A 146 6.64 23.56 -8.20
CA SER A 146 5.46 24.26 -8.72
C SER A 146 4.18 23.42 -8.61
N LEU A 147 4.29 22.18 -8.14
CA LEU A 147 3.14 21.32 -7.92
C LEU A 147 2.31 21.81 -6.72
N PRO A 148 1.02 21.46 -6.63
CA PRO A 148 0.16 21.87 -5.52
C PRO A 148 0.43 21.02 -4.26
N ILE A 149 1.69 21.02 -3.81
CA ILE A 149 2.15 20.33 -2.60
C ILE A 149 2.80 21.34 -1.65
N GLY A 150 2.62 21.16 -0.36
CA GLY A 150 3.15 22.03 0.67
C GLY A 150 2.21 23.17 1.08
N PRO A 151 2.74 24.14 1.84
CA PRO A 151 1.95 25.27 2.29
C PRO A 151 1.49 26.08 1.08
N ILE A 152 0.18 26.28 1.00
CA ILE A 152 -0.43 26.96 -0.14
C ILE A 152 -0.08 28.44 -0.04
N ARG A 153 0.86 28.86 -0.86
CA ARG A 153 1.27 30.27 -0.98
C ARG A 153 0.41 30.94 -2.05
N GLY A 154 -0.11 32.13 -1.72
CA GLY A 154 -0.86 32.98 -2.66
C GLY A 154 -2.35 32.73 -2.78
N ARG A 155 -2.95 31.96 -1.85
CA ARG A 155 -4.42 31.94 -1.71
C ARG A 155 -4.92 33.21 -1.01
N GLU A 156 -6.12 33.65 -1.39
CA GLU A 156 -6.81 34.70 -0.63
C GLU A 156 -7.09 34.19 0.80
N ILE A 157 -6.99 35.11 1.77
CA ILE A 157 -7.25 34.83 3.20
C ILE A 157 -8.61 34.15 3.42
N ALA A 158 -9.60 34.47 2.59
CA ALA A 158 -10.93 33.85 2.62
C ALA A 158 -10.95 32.35 2.26
N GLU A 159 -10.07 31.90 1.37
CA GLU A 159 -9.94 30.48 1.01
C GLU A 159 -9.24 29.70 2.14
N ILE A 160 -8.25 30.31 2.80
CA ILE A 160 -7.53 29.71 3.94
C ILE A 160 -8.47 29.52 5.14
N LEU A 161 -9.42 30.43 5.34
CA LEU A 161 -10.37 30.38 6.46
C LEU A 161 -11.55 29.40 6.23
N ASN A 162 -11.87 29.07 4.99
CA ASN A 162 -13.01 28.20 4.64
C ASN A 162 -12.66 26.73 4.43
N GLU A 163 -11.41 26.40 4.15
CA GLU A 163 -10.96 25.01 4.07
C GLU A 163 -10.42 24.56 5.44
N LYS A 164 -11.00 23.49 5.99
CA LYS A 164 -10.34 22.72 7.05
C LYS A 164 -8.96 22.39 6.51
N GLU A 165 -7.92 22.84 7.20
CA GLU A 165 -6.51 22.55 6.90
C GLU A 165 -6.29 21.04 6.82
N HIS A 166 -6.53 20.48 5.66
CA HIS A 166 -6.06 19.13 5.38
C HIS A 166 -4.64 19.29 4.82
N ALA A 167 -3.67 18.83 5.59
CA ALA A 167 -2.31 18.77 5.11
C ALA A 167 -2.30 18.02 3.77
N ASP A 168 -1.67 18.62 2.76
CA ASP A 168 -1.47 17.95 1.48
C ASP A 168 -0.85 16.55 1.70
N PRO A 169 -1.40 15.50 1.05
CA PRO A 169 -0.99 14.13 1.29
C PRO A 169 0.50 13.86 1.09
N VAL A 170 1.13 14.51 0.13
CA VAL A 170 2.58 14.36 -0.14
C VAL A 170 3.39 14.93 1.02
N SER A 171 3.06 16.15 1.44
CA SER A 171 3.72 16.80 2.58
C SER A 171 3.49 16.04 3.88
N ALA A 172 2.28 15.53 4.09
CA ALA A 172 1.96 14.71 5.26
C ALA A 172 2.83 13.45 5.31
N GLU A 173 3.02 12.76 4.17
CA GLU A 173 3.85 11.57 4.10
C GLU A 173 5.34 11.88 4.28
N LEU A 174 5.85 12.92 3.58
CA LEU A 174 7.24 13.35 3.74
C LEU A 174 7.54 13.80 5.18
N SER A 175 6.61 14.49 5.85
CA SER A 175 6.78 14.98 7.21
C SER A 175 6.90 13.87 8.26
N ARG A 176 6.50 12.64 7.96
CA ARG A 176 6.74 11.47 8.83
C ARG A 176 8.23 11.16 8.96
N HIS A 177 9.02 11.49 7.94
CA HIS A 177 10.42 11.09 7.79
C HIS A 177 11.40 12.24 7.82
N PHE A 178 10.95 13.45 7.45
CA PHE A 178 11.78 14.62 7.31
C PHE A 178 11.22 15.85 8.04
N THR A 179 12.09 16.79 8.37
CA THR A 179 11.71 18.16 8.67
C THR A 179 11.72 18.93 7.34
N LEU A 180 10.53 19.33 6.86
CA LEU A 180 10.36 19.94 5.55
C LEU A 180 10.74 21.41 5.57
N HIS A 181 11.52 21.82 4.58
CA HIS A 181 11.93 23.21 4.36
C HIS A 181 11.62 23.61 2.91
N TYR A 182 10.52 24.34 2.71
CA TYR A 182 10.13 24.81 1.39
C TYR A 182 10.93 26.04 1.00
N VAL A 183 11.59 25.99 -0.16
CA VAL A 183 12.42 27.06 -0.70
C VAL A 183 11.82 27.61 -2.01
N ASP A 184 11.81 28.93 -2.14
CA ASP A 184 11.32 29.60 -3.35
C ASP A 184 12.44 29.88 -4.35
N PHE A 185 13.67 30.00 -3.84
CA PHE A 185 14.87 30.26 -4.61
C PHE A 185 15.99 29.32 -4.20
N LEU A 186 16.72 28.83 -5.22
CA LEU A 186 17.94 28.05 -4.99
C LEU A 186 19.12 29.01 -4.90
N SER A 187 19.78 28.99 -3.77
CA SER A 187 20.99 29.76 -3.51
C SER A 187 21.88 29.03 -2.53
N THR A 188 23.14 29.35 -2.46
CA THR A 188 24.06 28.82 -1.46
C THR A 188 23.51 29.02 -0.03
N ALA A 189 22.81 30.13 0.24
CA ALA A 189 22.20 30.39 1.55
C ALA A 189 20.99 29.50 1.83
N SER A 190 20.07 29.35 0.86
CA SER A 190 18.85 28.51 1.04
C SER A 190 19.15 27.02 1.14
N LEU A 191 20.26 26.57 0.54
CA LEU A 191 20.71 25.17 0.59
C LEU A 191 21.75 24.93 1.71
N SER A 192 22.11 25.97 2.47
CA SER A 192 23.06 25.81 3.57
C SER A 192 22.51 24.92 4.68
N GLY A 193 23.28 23.89 5.04
CA GLY A 193 22.87 22.91 6.06
C GLY A 193 21.85 21.87 5.59
N GLU A 194 21.43 21.93 4.31
CA GLU A 194 20.61 20.90 3.69
C GLU A 194 21.50 19.79 3.12
N SER A 195 21.16 18.53 3.41
CA SER A 195 21.86 17.38 2.81
C SER A 195 21.06 16.76 1.66
N ARG A 196 19.76 17.06 1.58
CA ARG A 196 18.83 16.51 0.61
C ARG A 196 17.93 17.59 0.02
N LEU A 197 17.66 17.49 -1.27
CA LEU A 197 16.75 18.35 -2.01
C LEU A 197 15.76 17.50 -2.80
N LEU A 198 14.48 17.80 -2.67
CA LEU A 198 13.43 17.36 -3.58
C LEU A 198 13.11 18.54 -4.52
N LEU A 199 13.50 18.40 -5.78
CA LEU A 199 13.18 19.34 -6.85
C LEU A 199 12.08 18.75 -7.72
N ALA A 200 10.82 19.05 -7.40
CA ALA A 200 9.67 18.44 -8.05
C ALA A 200 9.02 19.42 -9.04
N HIS A 201 9.32 19.26 -10.33
CA HIS A 201 8.78 20.08 -11.41
C HIS A 201 8.81 21.58 -11.06
N PRO A 202 9.99 22.19 -10.86
CA PRO A 202 10.10 23.58 -10.41
C PRO A 202 9.65 24.55 -11.50
N ARG A 203 9.38 25.80 -11.09
CA ARG A 203 9.32 26.92 -12.04
C ARG A 203 10.62 27.06 -12.84
N GLY A 204 10.63 27.92 -13.85
CA GLY A 204 11.87 28.29 -14.52
C GLY A 204 12.91 28.82 -13.52
N LEU A 205 14.08 28.22 -13.51
CA LEU A 205 15.22 28.63 -12.70
C LEU A 205 16.08 29.61 -13.46
N SER A 206 16.57 30.63 -12.77
CA SER A 206 17.57 31.57 -13.33
C SER A 206 18.92 30.86 -13.54
N PRO A 207 19.80 31.39 -14.41
CA PRO A 207 21.14 30.84 -14.59
C PRO A 207 21.95 30.74 -13.29
N SER A 208 21.78 31.71 -12.38
CA SER A 208 22.43 31.67 -11.06
C SER A 208 21.89 30.54 -10.18
N GLU A 209 20.58 30.30 -10.17
CA GLU A 209 19.98 29.20 -9.41
C GLU A 209 20.43 27.82 -9.94
N LEU A 210 20.56 27.68 -11.27
CA LEU A 210 21.10 26.46 -11.88
C LEU A 210 22.56 26.22 -11.50
N ALA A 211 23.37 27.28 -11.48
CA ALA A 211 24.77 27.21 -11.06
C ALA A 211 24.92 26.89 -9.57
N ASP A 212 24.12 27.54 -8.72
CA ASP A 212 24.10 27.24 -7.26
C ASP A 212 23.68 25.82 -6.97
N LEU A 213 22.66 25.28 -7.67
CA LEU A 213 22.25 23.91 -7.57
C LEU A 213 23.34 22.93 -7.99
N ASP A 214 23.97 23.17 -9.13
CA ASP A 214 25.08 22.34 -9.64
C ASP A 214 26.24 22.35 -8.64
N GLN A 215 26.64 23.52 -8.14
CA GLN A 215 27.71 23.68 -7.16
C GLN A 215 27.36 22.95 -5.84
N TRP A 216 26.10 23.04 -5.38
CA TRP A 216 25.65 22.37 -4.17
C TRP A 216 25.72 20.84 -4.32
N VAL A 217 25.30 20.29 -5.47
CA VAL A 217 25.44 18.85 -5.74
C VAL A 217 26.93 18.48 -5.81
N GLN A 218 27.76 19.26 -6.54
CA GLN A 218 29.22 19.02 -6.61
C GLN A 218 29.87 18.97 -5.22
N ALA A 219 29.37 19.77 -4.29
CA ALA A 219 29.89 19.83 -2.92
C ALA A 219 29.45 18.61 -2.05
N GLY A 220 28.60 17.75 -2.54
CA GLY A 220 28.15 16.52 -1.84
C GLY A 220 26.67 16.49 -1.53
N GLY A 221 25.88 17.43 -2.02
CA GLY A 221 24.42 17.44 -1.92
C GLY A 221 23.80 16.26 -2.68
N ARG A 222 22.62 15.81 -2.19
CA ARG A 222 21.83 14.74 -2.82
C ARG A 222 20.51 15.29 -3.29
N ALA A 223 20.27 15.24 -4.61
CA ALA A 223 19.04 15.73 -5.22
C ALA A 223 18.16 14.58 -5.72
N LEU A 224 16.87 14.63 -5.40
CA LEU A 224 15.84 13.91 -6.13
C LEU A 224 15.12 14.91 -7.02
N ILE A 225 15.21 14.72 -8.33
CA ILE A 225 14.67 15.64 -9.34
C ILE A 225 13.56 14.93 -10.11
N LEU A 226 12.35 15.46 -10.03
CA LEU A 226 11.21 15.00 -10.82
C LEU A 226 11.03 15.97 -11.97
N ALA A 227 11.40 15.54 -13.18
CA ALA A 227 11.34 16.33 -14.38
C ALA A 227 10.31 15.74 -15.34
N ASP A 228 9.33 16.52 -15.74
CA ASP A 228 8.24 16.08 -16.58
C ASP A 228 8.08 16.96 -17.80
N PRO A 229 8.26 16.45 -19.02
CA PRO A 229 8.03 17.22 -20.24
C PRO A 229 6.55 17.38 -20.58
N LEU A 230 5.64 16.64 -19.92
CA LEU A 230 4.21 16.66 -20.16
C LEU A 230 3.42 16.46 -18.85
N LEU A 231 3.39 17.48 -18.02
CA LEU A 231 2.64 17.45 -16.76
C LEU A 231 1.11 17.35 -17.02
N VAL A 232 0.48 16.32 -16.49
CA VAL A 232 -0.97 16.05 -16.64
C VAL A 232 -1.74 16.44 -15.38
N TRP A 233 -1.09 16.62 -14.26
CA TRP A 233 -1.72 17.02 -12.99
C TRP A 233 -2.54 18.29 -13.17
N PRO A 234 -3.87 18.29 -12.89
CA PRO A 234 -4.72 19.46 -13.06
C PRO A 234 -4.23 20.70 -12.31
N SER A 235 -4.39 21.87 -12.89
CA SER A 235 -4.06 23.15 -12.30
C SER A 235 -5.23 24.12 -12.39
N HIS A 236 -5.39 24.95 -11.37
CA HIS A 236 -6.29 26.12 -11.40
C HIS A 236 -5.65 27.34 -12.07
N HIS A 237 -4.33 27.30 -12.31
CA HIS A 237 -3.64 28.37 -13.02
C HIS A 237 -3.92 28.31 -14.52
N PRO A 238 -4.05 29.47 -15.20
CA PRO A 238 -4.19 29.52 -16.65
C PRO A 238 -3.00 28.87 -17.36
N LEU A 239 -3.25 28.37 -18.57
CA LEU A 239 -2.17 27.86 -19.42
C LEU A 239 -1.13 28.95 -19.68
N GLY A 240 0.13 28.63 -19.51
CA GLY A 240 1.25 29.58 -19.69
C GLY A 240 1.60 30.39 -18.44
N ASP A 241 0.97 30.18 -17.30
CA ASP A 241 1.37 30.80 -16.04
C ASP A 241 2.76 30.31 -15.63
N PRO A 242 3.77 31.20 -15.47
CA PRO A 242 5.13 30.82 -15.16
C PRO A 242 5.30 30.16 -13.80
N ARG A 243 4.33 30.31 -12.91
CA ARG A 243 4.33 29.67 -11.59
C ARG A 243 4.17 28.16 -11.70
N ARG A 244 3.53 27.70 -12.80
CA ARG A 244 3.33 26.29 -13.06
C ARG A 244 3.53 25.97 -14.54
N PRO A 245 4.78 25.70 -14.96
CA PRO A 245 5.04 25.29 -16.33
C PRO A 245 4.38 23.93 -16.62
N ILE A 246 3.89 23.75 -17.84
CA ILE A 246 3.32 22.48 -18.31
C ILE A 246 4.41 21.49 -18.73
N THR A 247 5.65 21.96 -18.85
CA THR A 247 6.82 21.17 -19.22
C THR A 247 7.98 21.52 -18.31
N SER A 248 8.84 20.57 -18.05
CA SER A 248 10.07 20.81 -17.31
C SER A 248 10.95 21.84 -18.03
N LEU A 249 11.46 22.81 -17.28
CA LEU A 249 12.38 23.86 -17.75
C LEU A 249 13.82 23.61 -17.28
N LEU A 250 14.17 22.35 -16.98
CA LEU A 250 15.49 21.96 -16.47
C LEU A 250 16.49 21.58 -17.56
N ASP A 251 16.14 21.71 -18.83
CA ASP A 251 17.01 21.34 -19.96
C ASP A 251 18.44 21.85 -19.86
N PRO A 252 18.71 23.13 -19.46
CA PRO A 252 20.09 23.60 -19.35
C PRO A 252 20.92 22.80 -18.35
N LEU A 253 20.37 22.44 -17.21
CA LEU A 253 21.02 21.61 -16.20
C LEU A 253 21.20 20.18 -16.69
N LEU A 254 20.15 19.61 -17.28
CA LEU A 254 20.16 18.23 -17.77
C LEU A 254 21.21 18.05 -18.86
N LEU A 255 21.28 18.98 -19.81
CA LEU A 255 22.28 18.95 -20.87
C LEU A 255 23.71 19.13 -20.31
N HIS A 256 23.89 19.98 -19.31
CA HIS A 256 25.16 20.14 -18.62
C HIS A 256 25.63 18.85 -17.96
N TRP A 257 24.70 18.07 -17.38
CA TRP A 257 25.03 16.77 -16.77
C TRP A 257 25.05 15.60 -17.78
N GLY A 258 24.79 15.87 -19.05
CA GLY A 258 24.82 14.85 -20.12
C GLY A 258 23.54 14.03 -20.18
N LEU A 259 22.40 14.65 -19.96
CA LEU A 259 21.06 14.07 -20.11
C LEU A 259 20.21 14.88 -21.05
N LYS A 260 19.30 14.22 -21.74
CA LYS A 260 18.20 14.83 -22.49
C LYS A 260 16.90 14.21 -22.02
N LEU A 261 15.90 15.04 -21.71
CA LEU A 261 14.56 14.57 -21.38
C LEU A 261 13.73 14.53 -22.66
N GLU A 262 13.10 13.37 -22.93
CA GLU A 262 12.25 13.16 -24.09
C GLU A 262 10.85 12.75 -23.66
N PRO A 263 9.78 13.35 -24.24
CA PRO A 263 8.41 12.96 -23.91
C PRO A 263 8.15 11.53 -24.39
N ALA A 264 7.38 10.78 -23.60
CA ALA A 264 6.87 9.48 -24.02
C ALA A 264 5.53 9.65 -24.73
N ASN A 265 5.24 8.75 -25.68
CA ASN A 265 3.98 8.74 -26.42
C ASN A 265 2.80 8.13 -25.62
N SER A 266 2.97 7.95 -24.33
CA SER A 266 1.98 7.25 -23.50
C SER A 266 1.03 8.23 -22.84
N LYS A 267 -0.26 8.11 -23.14
CA LYS A 267 -1.34 8.86 -22.48
C LYS A 267 -1.93 8.15 -21.26
N LEU A 268 -1.43 6.97 -20.93
CA LEU A 268 -2.05 6.09 -19.93
C LEU A 268 -1.23 6.03 -18.66
N VAL A 269 -1.93 5.77 -17.56
CA VAL A 269 -1.31 5.41 -16.29
C VAL A 269 -0.53 4.11 -16.47
N HIS A 270 0.77 4.17 -16.32
CA HIS A 270 1.62 3.00 -16.34
C HIS A 270 1.80 2.46 -14.93
N LYS A 271 1.67 1.14 -14.79
CA LYS A 271 2.01 0.45 -13.55
C LYS A 271 3.30 -0.32 -13.80
N VAL A 272 4.36 0.10 -13.15
CA VAL A 272 5.68 -0.54 -13.24
C VAL A 272 5.97 -1.22 -11.90
N ASP A 273 6.34 -2.50 -11.93
CA ASP A 273 6.78 -3.22 -10.73
C ASP A 273 8.27 -2.99 -10.52
N ALA A 274 8.61 -1.95 -9.76
CA ALA A 274 9.97 -1.68 -9.36
C ALA A 274 10.28 -2.48 -8.08
N LYS A 275 10.94 -3.62 -8.20
CA LYS A 275 11.33 -4.48 -7.07
C LYS A 275 10.17 -4.90 -6.15
N ARG A 276 9.02 -5.27 -6.72
CA ARG A 276 7.76 -5.62 -6.05
C ARG A 276 7.00 -4.44 -5.42
N ARG A 277 7.41 -3.20 -5.63
CA ARG A 277 6.59 -2.03 -5.37
C ARG A 277 5.90 -1.61 -6.66
N LEU A 278 4.65 -1.20 -6.54
CA LEU A 278 3.85 -0.75 -7.68
C LEU A 278 3.98 0.76 -7.83
N LEU A 279 4.47 1.21 -8.97
CA LEU A 279 4.48 2.60 -9.36
C LEU A 279 3.32 2.88 -10.33
N ALA A 280 2.53 3.91 -10.04
CA ALA A 280 1.53 4.45 -10.95
C ALA A 280 2.01 5.78 -11.49
N THR A 281 2.04 5.92 -12.82
CA THR A 281 2.52 7.12 -13.54
C THR A 281 1.46 7.60 -14.52
N ALA A 282 1.51 8.88 -14.88
CA ALA A 282 0.64 9.47 -15.89
C ALA A 282 1.49 10.20 -16.92
N GLY A 283 1.66 9.57 -18.10
CA GLY A 283 2.48 10.19 -19.17
C GLY A 283 3.98 10.09 -18.94
N ALA A 284 4.46 9.05 -18.25
CA ALA A 284 5.87 8.84 -17.95
C ALA A 284 6.76 9.02 -19.20
N SER A 285 7.82 9.78 -19.04
CA SER A 285 8.78 10.15 -20.08
C SER A 285 10.10 9.39 -19.92
N ARG A 286 11.14 9.77 -20.63
CA ARG A 286 12.44 9.11 -20.54
C ARG A 286 13.61 10.06 -20.63
N PHE A 287 14.67 9.73 -19.92
CA PHE A 287 15.98 10.32 -20.09
C PHE A 287 16.81 9.56 -21.13
N VAL A 288 17.48 10.29 -21.99
CA VAL A 288 18.49 9.79 -22.90
C VAL A 288 19.86 10.29 -22.40
N VAL A 289 20.77 9.36 -22.18
CA VAL A 289 22.13 9.68 -21.72
C VAL A 289 22.95 10.14 -22.89
N THR A 290 23.57 11.32 -22.74
CA THR A 290 24.44 11.97 -23.76
C THR A 290 25.86 12.18 -23.23
N GLY A 291 26.11 11.97 -21.93
CA GLY A 291 27.41 12.17 -21.30
C GLY A 291 27.78 11.09 -20.28
N PRO A 292 29.03 11.04 -19.82
CA PRO A 292 29.56 9.97 -18.99
C PRO A 292 29.13 10.05 -17.50
N GLN A 293 28.64 11.22 -17.04
CA GLN A 293 28.34 11.47 -15.63
C GLN A 293 27.05 10.76 -15.18
N CYS A 294 26.19 10.41 -16.13
CA CYS A 294 24.87 9.87 -15.86
C CYS A 294 24.70 8.45 -16.41
N SER A 295 23.81 7.70 -15.80
CA SER A 295 23.33 6.40 -16.25
C SER A 295 21.82 6.33 -16.18
N ALA A 296 21.17 5.76 -17.21
CA ALA A 296 19.72 5.58 -17.24
C ALA A 296 19.33 4.14 -16.88
N ARG A 297 18.19 3.99 -16.21
CA ARG A 297 17.61 2.72 -15.80
C ARG A 297 16.11 2.70 -16.12
N GLU A 298 15.48 1.54 -16.03
CA GLU A 298 14.04 1.36 -16.27
C GLU A 298 13.59 1.98 -17.62
N GLY A 299 14.36 1.70 -18.69
CA GLY A 299 14.06 2.24 -20.03
C GLY A 299 14.21 3.74 -20.16
N GLY A 300 14.97 4.39 -19.26
CA GLY A 300 15.16 5.84 -19.21
C GLY A 300 14.21 6.55 -18.26
N PHE A 301 13.31 5.85 -17.60
CA PHE A 301 12.42 6.46 -16.59
C PHE A 301 13.20 7.03 -15.40
N LEU A 302 14.25 6.36 -14.99
CA LEU A 302 15.19 6.81 -13.96
C LEU A 302 16.55 7.12 -14.58
N ALA A 303 17.17 8.21 -14.14
CA ALA A 303 18.56 8.50 -14.40
C ALA A 303 19.29 8.80 -13.09
N HIS A 304 20.52 8.35 -12.98
CA HIS A 304 21.40 8.64 -11.85
C HIS A 304 22.66 9.32 -12.35
N CYS A 305 22.93 10.51 -11.83
CA CYS A 305 24.10 11.31 -12.18
C CYS A 305 25.01 11.47 -10.98
N ARG A 306 26.30 11.24 -11.17
CA ARG A 306 27.36 11.58 -10.21
C ARG A 306 27.99 12.91 -10.62
N VAL A 307 27.85 13.91 -9.76
CA VAL A 307 28.27 15.26 -10.01
C VAL A 307 29.21 15.69 -8.88
N GLY A 308 30.51 15.72 -9.14
CA GLY A 308 31.50 15.99 -8.10
C GLY A 308 31.47 14.95 -6.98
N ARG A 309 31.22 15.41 -5.73
CA ARG A 309 31.11 14.52 -4.53
C ARG A 309 29.67 14.11 -4.23
N GLY A 310 28.69 14.70 -4.88
CA GLY A 310 27.27 14.42 -4.69
C GLY A 310 26.67 13.59 -5.79
N ASP A 311 25.36 13.37 -5.68
CA ASP A 311 24.60 12.62 -6.64
C ASP A 311 23.20 13.18 -6.83
N ALA A 312 22.66 12.98 -8.03
CA ALA A 312 21.30 13.32 -8.36
C ALA A 312 20.58 12.07 -8.92
N LEU A 313 19.45 11.73 -8.33
CA LEU A 313 18.51 10.77 -8.91
C LEU A 313 17.41 11.56 -9.61
N LEU A 314 17.21 11.28 -10.89
CA LEU A 314 16.21 11.95 -11.71
C LEU A 314 15.11 10.97 -12.12
N VAL A 315 13.89 11.44 -12.11
CA VAL A 315 12.69 10.67 -12.48
C VAL A 315 11.96 11.43 -13.59
N ALA A 316 11.66 10.75 -14.69
CA ALA A 316 11.06 11.37 -15.88
C ALA A 316 9.53 11.45 -15.79
N ASP A 317 9.01 11.78 -14.61
CA ASP A 317 7.59 11.96 -14.32
C ASP A 317 7.46 12.72 -13.00
N ALA A 318 6.68 13.79 -12.96
CA ALA A 318 6.37 14.52 -11.75
C ALA A 318 4.93 14.25 -11.28
N ASP A 319 4.06 13.78 -12.18
CA ASP A 319 2.69 13.39 -11.87
C ASP A 319 2.62 12.24 -10.86
N LEU A 320 3.70 11.45 -10.71
CA LEU A 320 3.77 10.37 -9.73
C LEU A 320 3.51 10.84 -8.28
N LEU A 321 3.70 12.12 -7.98
CA LEU A 321 3.35 12.71 -6.68
C LEU A 321 1.85 12.99 -6.54
N ASN A 322 1.07 12.99 -7.65
CA ASN A 322 -0.35 13.26 -7.60
C ASN A 322 -1.08 12.20 -6.73
N PRO A 323 -1.74 12.60 -5.63
CA PRO A 323 -2.43 11.68 -4.75
C PRO A 323 -3.48 10.80 -5.45
N ALA A 324 -4.08 11.29 -6.54
CA ALA A 324 -5.05 10.52 -7.32
C ALA A 324 -4.46 9.24 -7.94
N LEU A 325 -3.13 9.14 -8.10
CA LEU A 325 -2.46 7.97 -8.65
C LEU A 325 -2.14 6.89 -7.60
N TRP A 326 -2.01 7.26 -6.34
CA TRP A 326 -1.51 6.34 -5.30
C TRP A 326 -2.38 6.25 -4.05
N MET A 327 -3.44 7.08 -3.95
CA MET A 327 -4.42 7.03 -2.88
C MET A 327 -5.80 6.69 -3.40
N GLY A 328 -6.52 5.85 -2.67
CA GLY A 328 -7.95 5.60 -2.88
C GLY A 328 -8.81 6.36 -1.86
N GLY A 329 -10.09 6.49 -2.14
CA GLY A 329 -11.05 7.21 -1.31
C GLY A 329 -11.14 8.68 -1.69
N ASP A 330 -11.48 9.54 -0.71
CA ASP A 330 -11.64 10.99 -0.90
C ASP A 330 -10.30 11.76 -0.95
N GLY A 331 -9.18 11.07 -0.77
CA GLY A 331 -7.85 11.69 -0.81
C GLY A 331 -7.50 12.57 0.40
N THR A 332 -8.37 12.67 1.41
CA THR A 332 -8.19 13.60 2.54
C THR A 332 -7.30 13.07 3.65
N GLU A 333 -7.21 11.75 3.81
CA GLU A 333 -6.38 11.12 4.86
C GLU A 333 -5.31 10.21 4.24
N VAL A 334 -4.06 10.51 4.55
CA VAL A 334 -2.92 9.66 4.19
C VAL A 334 -2.84 8.46 5.13
N ARG A 335 -3.36 7.33 4.67
CA ARG A 335 -3.20 6.05 5.35
C ARG A 335 -2.69 5.02 4.36
N ASP A 336 -1.70 4.24 4.77
CA ASP A 336 -1.18 3.12 3.94
C ASP A 336 -2.28 2.12 3.57
N ALA A 337 -3.32 2.02 4.39
CA ALA A 337 -4.51 1.22 4.12
C ALA A 337 -5.29 1.66 2.87
N ASN A 338 -5.24 2.94 2.51
CA ASN A 338 -5.92 3.51 1.34
C ASN A 338 -5.03 3.53 0.10
N ARG A 339 -3.81 3.13 0.23
CA ARG A 339 -2.83 3.13 -0.85
C ARG A 339 -3.28 2.23 -2.00
N THR A 340 -3.22 2.75 -3.22
CA THR A 340 -3.51 2.05 -4.48
C THR A 340 -2.26 1.79 -5.31
N ALA A 341 -1.15 2.43 -4.94
CA ALA A 341 0.18 2.23 -5.49
C ALA A 341 1.25 2.62 -4.45
N ASP A 342 2.51 2.31 -4.72
CA ASP A 342 3.64 2.55 -3.82
C ASP A 342 4.42 3.83 -4.14
N ASN A 343 3.83 4.80 -4.84
CA ASN A 343 4.53 5.99 -5.32
C ASN A 343 5.33 6.70 -4.21
N MET A 344 4.67 7.03 -3.09
CA MET A 344 5.36 7.71 -1.99
C MET A 344 6.40 6.83 -1.30
N GLN A 345 6.17 5.51 -1.24
CA GLN A 345 7.16 4.57 -0.70
C GLN A 345 8.43 4.51 -1.57
N LEU A 346 8.27 4.64 -2.90
CA LEU A 346 9.39 4.73 -3.84
C LEU A 346 10.11 6.08 -3.72
N VAL A 347 9.37 7.20 -3.61
CA VAL A 347 9.94 8.53 -3.39
C VAL A 347 10.76 8.56 -2.10
N LEU A 348 10.24 8.02 -1.00
CA LEU A 348 10.95 7.90 0.27
C LEU A 348 12.21 7.01 0.15
N GLN A 349 12.12 5.91 -0.59
CA GLN A 349 13.28 5.05 -0.87
C GLN A 349 14.33 5.77 -1.71
N TRP A 350 13.92 6.55 -2.70
CA TRP A 350 14.82 7.39 -3.52
C TRP A 350 15.44 8.51 -2.70
N LEU A 351 14.77 9.00 -1.68
CA LEU A 351 15.31 9.91 -0.68
C LEU A 351 16.12 9.19 0.42
N ASN A 352 16.47 7.90 0.22
CA ASN A 352 17.26 7.06 1.13
C ASN A 352 16.65 6.83 2.51
N ILE A 353 15.32 6.78 2.62
CA ILE A 353 14.67 6.27 3.82
C ILE A 353 14.83 4.76 3.88
N SER A 354 15.20 4.24 5.05
CA SER A 354 15.38 2.81 5.27
C SER A 354 14.08 2.04 5.08
N GLU A 355 14.15 0.85 4.48
CA GLU A 355 13.01 -0.08 4.31
C GLU A 355 12.27 -0.37 5.63
N ALA A 356 12.95 -0.30 6.78
CA ALA A 356 12.35 -0.53 8.09
C ALA A 356 11.31 0.55 8.48
N HIS A 357 11.38 1.73 7.87
CA HIS A 357 10.44 2.83 8.11
C HIS A 357 9.40 2.99 7.01
N LEU A 358 9.54 2.27 5.91
CA LEU A 358 8.57 2.29 4.83
C LEU A 358 7.39 1.37 5.15
N ALA A 359 6.24 1.65 4.54
CA ALA A 359 5.12 0.73 4.62
C ALA A 359 5.53 -0.67 4.10
N PRO A 360 5.05 -1.75 4.72
CA PRO A 360 5.35 -3.10 4.29
C PRO A 360 5.03 -3.32 2.81
N ARG A 361 5.81 -4.18 2.16
CA ARG A 361 5.55 -4.57 0.78
C ARG A 361 4.24 -5.35 0.71
N THR A 362 3.37 -4.91 -0.14
CA THR A 362 2.05 -5.52 -0.37
C THR A 362 2.03 -6.22 -1.72
N GLY A 363 1.37 -7.36 -1.82
CA GLY A 363 1.05 -7.95 -3.11
C GLY A 363 -0.06 -7.14 -3.78
N TRP A 364 0.18 -6.67 -5.00
CA TRP A 364 -0.82 -5.94 -5.77
C TRP A 364 -1.56 -6.86 -6.72
N ILE A 365 -2.88 -6.75 -6.77
CA ILE A 365 -3.74 -7.48 -7.70
C ILE A 365 -3.66 -6.81 -9.08
N PRO A 366 -3.05 -7.45 -10.09
CA PRO A 366 -2.77 -6.79 -11.37
C PRO A 366 -4.00 -6.65 -12.26
N SER A 367 -5.03 -7.48 -12.06
CA SER A 367 -6.22 -7.50 -12.91
C SER A 367 -7.40 -8.23 -12.29
N GLY A 368 -8.60 -8.04 -12.83
CA GLY A 368 -9.79 -8.83 -12.46
C GLY A 368 -9.60 -10.33 -12.69
N GLY A 369 -8.85 -10.74 -13.72
CA GLY A 369 -8.51 -12.14 -13.97
C GLY A 369 -7.65 -12.74 -12.84
N ALA A 370 -6.76 -11.96 -12.23
CA ALA A 370 -5.98 -12.40 -11.08
C ALA A 370 -6.85 -12.64 -9.84
N ILE A 371 -7.90 -11.81 -9.63
CA ILE A 371 -8.91 -12.05 -8.58
C ILE A 371 -9.60 -13.39 -8.83
N GLY A 372 -10.06 -13.65 -10.07
CA GLY A 372 -10.70 -14.91 -10.45
C GLY A 372 -9.80 -16.13 -10.22
N ALA A 373 -8.51 -16.04 -10.60
CA ALA A 373 -7.54 -17.10 -10.37
C ALA A 373 -7.30 -17.35 -8.88
N GLY A 374 -7.16 -16.29 -8.08
CA GLY A 374 -7.00 -16.37 -6.63
C GLY A 374 -8.22 -17.02 -5.95
N LEU A 375 -9.43 -16.62 -6.35
CA LEU A 375 -10.67 -17.22 -5.85
C LEU A 375 -10.77 -18.70 -6.22
N ALA A 376 -10.49 -19.07 -7.48
CA ALA A 376 -10.52 -20.45 -7.94
C ALA A 376 -9.55 -21.34 -7.14
N ALA A 377 -8.32 -20.86 -6.91
CA ALA A 377 -7.33 -21.57 -6.11
C ALA A 377 -7.76 -21.74 -4.64
N ALA A 378 -8.29 -20.69 -4.02
CA ALA A 378 -8.79 -20.75 -2.65
C ALA A 378 -10.02 -21.68 -2.52
N LEU A 379 -10.95 -21.66 -3.49
CA LEU A 379 -12.10 -22.56 -3.54
C LEU A 379 -11.68 -24.01 -3.70
N LEU A 380 -10.71 -24.29 -4.55
CA LEU A 380 -10.17 -25.65 -4.72
C LEU A 380 -9.56 -26.16 -3.42
N LEU A 381 -8.78 -25.35 -2.70
CA LEU A 381 -8.25 -25.71 -1.39
C LEU A 381 -9.37 -26.06 -0.41
N LEU A 382 -10.41 -25.21 -0.31
CA LEU A 382 -11.53 -25.42 0.60
C LEU A 382 -12.35 -26.67 0.23
N PHE A 383 -12.51 -26.95 -1.06
CA PHE A 383 -13.15 -28.15 -1.56
C PHE A 383 -12.37 -29.42 -1.17
N LEU A 384 -11.06 -29.45 -1.42
CA LEU A 384 -10.19 -30.55 -1.06
C LEU A 384 -10.20 -30.78 0.47
N ALA A 385 -10.15 -29.71 1.27
CA ALA A 385 -10.28 -29.81 2.71
C ALA A 385 -11.64 -30.38 3.13
N ALA A 386 -12.74 -30.00 2.47
CA ALA A 386 -14.07 -30.54 2.75
C ALA A 386 -14.17 -32.05 2.45
N VAL A 387 -13.59 -32.51 1.35
CA VAL A 387 -13.51 -33.93 0.98
C VAL A 387 -12.70 -34.69 2.02
N PHE A 388 -11.50 -34.21 2.35
CA PHE A 388 -10.63 -34.85 3.35
C PHE A 388 -11.29 -34.99 4.72
N LEU A 389 -11.94 -33.92 5.21
CA LEU A 389 -12.67 -33.95 6.48
C LEU A 389 -13.88 -34.89 6.49
N ARG A 390 -14.49 -35.18 5.32
CA ARG A 390 -15.58 -36.15 5.18
C ARG A 390 -15.07 -37.58 5.15
N THR A 391 -13.98 -37.84 4.42
CA THR A 391 -13.42 -39.20 4.28
C THR A 391 -12.78 -39.69 5.58
N GLY A 392 -12.12 -38.82 6.34
CA GLY A 392 -11.54 -39.13 7.63
C GLY A 392 -12.55 -39.49 8.73
N LYS A 393 -13.85 -39.23 8.52
CA LYS A 393 -14.92 -39.64 9.45
C LYS A 393 -15.46 -41.04 9.17
N ARG A 394 -15.13 -41.68 8.06
CA ARG A 394 -15.46 -43.07 7.81
C ARG A 394 -14.36 -43.90 8.47
N GLY A 395 -14.62 -44.30 9.73
CA GLY A 395 -13.86 -45.37 10.40
C GLY A 395 -13.81 -46.63 9.55
N PRO A 396 -12.85 -47.54 9.78
CA PRO A 396 -12.84 -48.82 9.08
C PRO A 396 -14.18 -49.53 9.27
N PRO A 397 -14.69 -50.23 8.25
CA PRO A 397 -15.91 -51.01 8.39
C PRO A 397 -15.72 -51.95 9.58
N GLY A 398 -16.60 -51.83 10.56
CA GLY A 398 -16.58 -52.71 11.74
C GLY A 398 -16.62 -54.18 11.27
N ASN A 399 -15.55 -54.93 11.53
CA ASN A 399 -15.55 -56.34 11.38
C ASN A 399 -16.62 -56.86 12.37
N SER A 400 -17.77 -57.18 11.81
CA SER A 400 -18.76 -57.99 12.52
C SER A 400 -18.18 -59.41 12.66
N TRP A 401 -17.38 -59.61 13.71
CA TRP A 401 -17.05 -60.95 14.13
C TRP A 401 -18.35 -61.53 14.72
N GLU A 402 -19.03 -62.35 13.92
CA GLU A 402 -20.05 -63.26 14.43
C GLU A 402 -19.45 -64.06 15.58
N LYS A 403 -20.06 -63.98 16.75
CA LYS A 403 -19.75 -64.87 17.87
C LYS A 403 -20.14 -66.27 17.44
N PRO A 404 -19.26 -67.29 17.55
CA PRO A 404 -19.63 -68.68 17.31
C PRO A 404 -20.67 -69.06 18.31
N ALA A 405 -21.76 -69.70 17.84
CA ALA A 405 -22.80 -70.30 18.65
C ALA A 405 -22.17 -71.38 19.54
N VAL A 406 -22.37 -71.28 20.87
CA VAL A 406 -22.04 -72.32 21.83
C VAL A 406 -23.18 -73.42 21.75
N PRO A 407 -22.85 -74.69 21.48
CA PRO A 407 -23.85 -75.73 21.51
C PRO A 407 -24.20 -76.05 22.97
N GLU A 408 -25.48 -75.94 23.30
CA GLU A 408 -26.03 -76.50 24.55
C GLU A 408 -25.97 -78.04 24.51
N SER A 409 -25.39 -78.62 25.54
CA SER A 409 -25.50 -80.02 25.93
C SER A 409 -26.01 -80.15 27.34
#